data_5ec3780848a3e45ed15c642434fee4a7
#
_entry.id   5ec3780848a3e45ed15c642434fee4a7
#
_cell.length_a   1.000
_cell.length_b   1.000
_cell.length_c   1.000
_cell.angle_alpha   90.00
_cell.angle_beta   90.00
_cell.angle_gamma   90.00
#
_symmetry.space_group_name_H-M   'P 1'
#
loop_
_entity.id
_entity.type
_entity.pdbx_description
1 polymer ?
#
loop_
_entity_poly.entity_id
_entity_poly.type
_entity_poly.pdbx_seq_one_letter_code
_entity_poly.pdbx_strand_id
1 'polypeptide(L)'
;MKYYITTAIPYVNGKPHIGHTLEYFQADTIRKYHQIIGDETLLLSGADENALKNVQAAEKEGLPIQQYLDKYSKIWQDTYELVGVHLDVFQRGSDQKKHWPGVQKLWNLCLENDDIYKKAYQGLYCVGCESFKTEVELEEGLCPIHKKEPEKVSEENYFFKLSRYQTSLIRIIETNQLKIIPDNKRQEALSFIKRGLEDFSISRSNERAKDIGVSIPGDDSQKAYVWFDALAIYMTGIGYGTDEEKWKEWWPADLHIIGKDINRFHSVYWPAMLLSAGLPLPKQILIHGFVNAKGGEKFSKSLGNAPEPKEVIEKYGLEPIRYYMLSQVPIDSDHDFTFERFEEVYNADLANGLGNLIARVAKLAETHNVIASGAKQSLDPKMTVHLKAYKFNEALNHIWGEITKADKKINEEKPWGLTGDKAKEILEDLVKKIQHIAFNLQPFLPETAEKILKQFSGEIKSASPLFPRI
;
A
#
# COMPACT_ATOMS: atom_id res chain seq x y z
N MET A 1 -3.10 -10.87 -18.72
CA MET A 1 -3.48 -9.44 -18.92
C MET A 1 -2.44 -8.58 -18.24
N LYS A 2 -2.43 -7.24 -18.47
CA LYS A 2 -1.58 -6.33 -17.68
C LYS A 2 -2.33 -5.86 -16.46
N TYR A 3 -1.62 -5.73 -15.33
CA TYR A 3 -2.20 -5.29 -14.07
C TYR A 3 -1.24 -4.29 -13.39
N TYR A 4 -1.64 -3.02 -13.37
CA TYR A 4 -0.84 -1.93 -12.85
C TYR A 4 -1.29 -1.54 -11.44
N ILE A 5 -0.39 -1.66 -10.47
CA ILE A 5 -0.61 -1.39 -9.05
C ILE A 5 0.27 -0.22 -8.63
N THR A 6 -0.26 0.67 -7.81
CA THR A 6 0.52 1.71 -7.16
C THR A 6 0.28 1.74 -5.67
N THR A 7 1.28 2.17 -4.93
CA THR A 7 1.17 2.53 -3.51
C THR A 7 1.16 4.05 -3.37
N ALA A 8 0.82 4.54 -2.18
CA ALA A 8 0.94 5.96 -1.86
C ALA A 8 2.37 6.47 -2.12
N ILE A 9 2.47 7.74 -2.46
CA ILE A 9 3.75 8.43 -2.65
C ILE A 9 4.08 9.18 -1.36
N PRO A 10 4.97 8.65 -0.50
CA PRO A 10 5.23 9.23 0.80
C PRO A 10 6.06 10.51 0.71
N TYR A 11 5.82 11.41 1.64
CA TYR A 11 6.77 12.49 1.95
C TYR A 11 8.05 11.91 2.52
N VAL A 12 9.17 12.42 2.06
CA VAL A 12 10.49 11.96 2.54
C VAL A 12 11.00 12.74 3.75
N ASN A 13 10.11 13.23 4.60
CA ASN A 13 10.41 14.03 5.78
C ASN A 13 10.81 13.20 7.02
N GLY A 14 11.13 11.95 6.83
CA GLY A 14 11.59 11.03 7.87
C GLY A 14 11.68 9.59 7.36
N LYS A 15 12.19 8.68 8.20
CA LYS A 15 12.27 7.25 7.86
C LYS A 15 10.89 6.58 7.92
N PRO A 16 10.63 5.51 7.17
CA PRO A 16 9.44 4.68 7.35
C PRO A 16 9.44 3.99 8.73
N HIS A 17 8.24 3.66 9.23
CA HIS A 17 8.00 2.83 10.41
C HIS A 17 7.17 1.60 10.04
N ILE A 18 7.02 0.66 10.96
CA ILE A 18 6.35 -0.61 10.73
C ILE A 18 4.93 -0.47 10.13
N GLY A 19 4.21 0.60 10.46
CA GLY A 19 2.87 0.85 9.93
C GLY A 19 2.82 1.03 8.40
N HIS A 20 3.89 1.52 7.76
CA HIS A 20 3.94 1.67 6.31
C HIS A 20 4.04 0.31 5.59
N THR A 21 4.52 -0.73 6.27
CA THR A 21 4.67 -2.04 5.65
C THR A 21 3.34 -2.71 5.30
N LEU A 22 2.23 -2.30 5.95
CA LEU A 22 0.90 -2.80 5.64
C LEU A 22 0.57 -2.61 4.15
N GLU A 23 0.72 -1.38 3.66
CA GLU A 23 0.44 -1.02 2.27
C GLU A 23 1.34 -1.80 1.30
N TYR A 24 2.62 -1.94 1.64
CA TYR A 24 3.58 -2.67 0.81
C TYR A 24 3.23 -4.16 0.70
N PHE A 25 2.87 -4.79 1.82
CA PHE A 25 2.45 -6.19 1.83
C PHE A 25 1.12 -6.42 1.11
N GLN A 26 0.17 -5.49 1.23
CA GLN A 26 -1.09 -5.54 0.47
C GLN A 26 -0.82 -5.48 -1.04
N ALA A 27 0.02 -4.53 -1.48
CA ALA A 27 0.37 -4.35 -2.90
C ALA A 27 1.07 -5.59 -3.47
N ASP A 28 2.08 -6.11 -2.75
CA ASP A 28 2.83 -7.28 -3.18
C ASP A 28 1.97 -8.56 -3.19
N THR A 29 1.05 -8.69 -2.23
CA THR A 29 0.11 -9.83 -2.19
C THR A 29 -0.80 -9.83 -3.42
N ILE A 30 -1.35 -8.69 -3.80
CA ILE A 30 -2.16 -8.57 -5.02
C ILE A 30 -1.31 -8.80 -6.27
N ARG A 31 -0.10 -8.24 -6.32
CA ARG A 31 0.84 -8.48 -7.41
C ARG A 31 1.12 -9.98 -7.60
N LYS A 32 1.51 -10.68 -6.53
CA LYS A 32 1.80 -12.12 -6.56
C LYS A 32 0.58 -12.96 -6.98
N TYR A 33 -0.60 -12.58 -6.50
CA TYR A 33 -1.84 -13.21 -6.94
C TYR A 33 -2.01 -13.09 -8.47
N HIS A 34 -1.84 -11.90 -9.03
CA HIS A 34 -1.97 -11.66 -10.47
C HIS A 34 -0.90 -12.41 -11.27
N GLN A 35 0.33 -12.47 -10.75
CA GLN A 35 1.41 -13.27 -11.36
C GLN A 35 1.08 -14.77 -11.39
N ILE A 36 0.51 -15.32 -10.32
CA ILE A 36 0.12 -16.74 -10.24
C ILE A 36 -0.96 -17.09 -11.27
N ILE A 37 -1.89 -16.18 -11.54
CA ILE A 37 -2.92 -16.38 -12.56
C ILE A 37 -2.47 -16.02 -13.98
N GLY A 38 -1.19 -15.65 -14.17
CA GLY A 38 -0.57 -15.42 -15.47
C GLY A 38 -0.69 -13.99 -16.01
N ASP A 39 -0.99 -13.02 -15.17
CA ASP A 39 -0.97 -11.61 -15.56
C ASP A 39 0.47 -11.04 -15.51
N GLU A 40 0.77 -10.13 -16.42
CA GLU A 40 1.95 -9.27 -16.35
C GLU A 40 1.65 -8.12 -15.38
N THR A 41 2.54 -7.89 -14.42
CA THR A 41 2.29 -6.91 -13.35
C THR A 41 3.34 -5.82 -13.33
N LEU A 42 2.92 -4.60 -12.97
CA LEU A 42 3.81 -3.47 -12.69
C LEU A 42 3.42 -2.88 -11.33
N LEU A 43 4.39 -2.76 -10.42
CA LEU A 43 4.23 -2.11 -9.14
C LEU A 43 5.06 -0.82 -9.09
N LEU A 44 4.37 0.31 -8.87
CA LEU A 44 4.99 1.62 -8.76
C LEU A 44 4.79 2.21 -7.37
N SER A 45 5.85 2.81 -6.86
CA SER A 45 5.83 3.79 -5.79
C SER A 45 6.73 4.97 -6.15
N GLY A 46 6.97 5.85 -5.20
CA GLY A 46 7.84 7.01 -5.42
C GLY A 46 8.14 7.79 -4.16
N ALA A 47 8.60 9.01 -4.35
CA ALA A 47 8.89 9.96 -3.29
C ALA A 47 8.27 11.32 -3.62
N ASP A 48 7.41 11.82 -2.73
CA ASP A 48 6.93 13.19 -2.74
C ASP A 48 8.02 14.10 -2.13
N GLU A 49 8.84 14.65 -3.02
CA GLU A 49 10.01 15.43 -2.65
C GLU A 49 9.74 16.94 -2.63
N ASN A 50 8.65 17.39 -3.26
CA ASN A 50 8.38 18.81 -3.49
C ASN A 50 7.53 19.47 -2.40
N ALA A 51 7.47 18.87 -1.21
CA ALA A 51 6.71 19.37 -0.07
C ALA A 51 7.55 20.31 0.84
N LEU A 52 6.94 21.38 1.33
CA LEU A 52 7.56 22.32 2.27
C LEU A 52 8.08 21.61 3.55
N LYS A 53 7.39 20.57 4.00
CA LYS A 53 7.81 19.80 5.18
C LYS A 53 9.15 19.06 4.99
N ASN A 54 9.52 18.74 3.75
CA ASN A 54 10.85 18.16 3.47
C ASN A 54 11.94 19.21 3.64
N VAL A 55 11.67 20.47 3.23
CA VAL A 55 12.59 21.61 3.45
C VAL A 55 12.80 21.82 4.94
N GLN A 56 11.71 21.90 5.70
CA GLN A 56 11.79 22.09 7.16
C GLN A 56 12.53 20.94 7.86
N ALA A 57 12.37 19.72 7.36
CA ALA A 57 13.09 18.57 7.90
C ALA A 57 14.59 18.61 7.55
N ALA A 58 14.95 19.06 6.33
CA ALA A 58 16.33 19.26 5.93
C ALA A 58 17.01 20.36 6.75
N GLU A 59 16.34 21.51 6.93
CA GLU A 59 16.81 22.61 7.78
C GLU A 59 17.06 22.14 9.22
N LYS A 60 16.15 21.33 9.78
CA LYS A 60 16.30 20.77 11.13
C LYS A 60 17.48 19.83 11.26
N GLU A 61 17.84 19.08 10.20
CA GLU A 61 19.01 18.22 10.17
C GLU A 61 20.29 18.98 9.78
N GLY A 62 20.21 20.25 9.39
CA GLY A 62 21.34 21.05 8.91
C GLY A 62 21.91 20.56 7.58
N LEU A 63 21.09 19.92 6.74
CA LEU A 63 21.51 19.39 5.43
C LEU A 63 21.01 20.28 4.29
N PRO A 64 21.79 20.45 3.21
CA PRO A 64 21.28 20.98 1.95
C PRO A 64 20.10 20.12 1.48
N ILE A 65 19.04 20.76 0.98
CA ILE A 65 17.78 20.08 0.65
C ILE A 65 17.98 18.91 -0.32
N GLN A 66 18.78 19.06 -1.36
CA GLN A 66 19.01 17.97 -2.32
C GLN A 66 19.67 16.75 -1.66
N GLN A 67 20.64 16.97 -0.78
CA GLN A 67 21.29 15.88 -0.04
C GLN A 67 20.31 15.17 0.90
N TYR A 68 19.42 15.95 1.52
CA TYR A 68 18.35 15.42 2.37
C TYR A 68 17.39 14.54 1.56
N LEU A 69 16.90 15.03 0.42
CA LEU A 69 16.01 14.31 -0.46
C LEU A 69 16.64 13.02 -1.00
N ASP A 70 17.90 13.07 -1.44
CA ASP A 70 18.64 11.89 -1.92
C ASP A 70 18.78 10.83 -0.83
N LYS A 71 19.13 11.25 0.39
CA LYS A 71 19.26 10.36 1.56
C LYS A 71 17.94 9.67 1.90
N TYR A 72 16.87 10.44 2.04
CA TYR A 72 15.60 9.89 2.51
C TYR A 72 14.84 9.15 1.42
N SER A 73 14.87 9.59 0.17
CA SER A 73 14.31 8.82 -0.95
C SER A 73 14.98 7.45 -1.10
N LYS A 74 16.30 7.39 -0.91
CA LYS A 74 17.03 6.11 -0.89
C LYS A 74 16.57 5.21 0.27
N ILE A 75 16.40 5.77 1.48
CA ILE A 75 15.89 5.00 2.64
C ILE A 75 14.49 4.44 2.36
N TRP A 76 13.61 5.24 1.77
CA TRP A 76 12.26 4.78 1.41
C TRP A 76 12.31 3.67 0.36
N GLN A 77 13.10 3.84 -0.70
CA GLN A 77 13.29 2.81 -1.72
C GLN A 77 13.87 1.51 -1.12
N ASP A 78 14.92 1.61 -0.30
CA ASP A 78 15.56 0.47 0.34
C ASP A 78 14.62 -0.26 1.31
N THR A 79 13.63 0.43 1.87
CA THR A 79 12.65 -0.21 2.75
C THR A 79 11.77 -1.20 1.99
N TYR A 80 11.43 -0.95 0.72
CA TYR A 80 10.70 -1.93 -0.09
C TYR A 80 11.51 -3.22 -0.26
N GLU A 81 12.80 -3.11 -0.59
CA GLU A 81 13.69 -4.27 -0.70
C GLU A 81 13.85 -4.99 0.65
N LEU A 82 14.02 -4.23 1.74
CA LEU A 82 14.13 -4.77 3.09
C LEU A 82 12.91 -5.62 3.49
N VAL A 83 11.72 -5.21 3.08
CA VAL A 83 10.47 -5.94 3.36
C VAL A 83 10.11 -6.96 2.26
N GLY A 84 11.05 -7.30 1.39
CA GLY A 84 10.88 -8.31 0.35
C GLY A 84 9.86 -7.94 -0.73
N VAL A 85 9.63 -6.65 -0.95
CA VAL A 85 8.72 -6.13 -1.97
C VAL A 85 9.52 -5.46 -3.07
N HIS A 86 9.53 -6.08 -4.23
CA HIS A 86 10.21 -5.52 -5.40
C HIS A 86 9.35 -4.47 -6.09
N LEU A 87 9.89 -3.27 -6.28
CA LEU A 87 9.28 -2.23 -7.11
C LEU A 87 9.83 -2.29 -8.53
N ASP A 88 8.94 -2.22 -9.52
CA ASP A 88 9.35 -2.05 -10.92
C ASP A 88 9.73 -0.60 -11.21
N VAL A 89 9.09 0.34 -10.49
CA VAL A 89 9.35 1.77 -10.63
C VAL A 89 9.31 2.45 -9.26
N PHE A 90 10.37 3.20 -8.96
CA PHE A 90 10.38 4.18 -7.88
C PHE A 90 10.60 5.58 -8.49
N GLN A 91 9.52 6.36 -8.63
CA GLN A 91 9.58 7.68 -9.28
C GLN A 91 9.77 8.79 -8.24
N ARG A 92 10.77 9.63 -8.45
CA ARG A 92 11.06 10.79 -7.60
C ARG A 92 10.33 12.03 -8.13
N GLY A 93 9.72 12.81 -7.23
CA GLY A 93 9.05 14.09 -7.56
C GLY A 93 10.03 15.17 -8.01
N SER A 94 11.29 15.13 -7.57
CA SER A 94 12.34 16.06 -7.99
C SER A 94 12.98 15.74 -9.35
N ASP A 95 12.61 14.63 -10.01
CA ASP A 95 13.17 14.25 -11.31
C ASP A 95 12.69 15.16 -12.42
N GLN A 96 13.51 16.15 -12.76
CA GLN A 96 13.20 17.15 -13.79
C GLN A 96 13.09 16.56 -15.22
N LYS A 97 13.68 15.39 -15.45
CA LYS A 97 13.70 14.77 -16.79
C LYS A 97 12.52 13.85 -17.03
N LYS A 98 12.12 13.07 -16.02
CA LYS A 98 11.07 12.05 -16.17
C LYS A 98 9.73 12.50 -15.61
N HIS A 99 9.72 13.32 -14.55
CA HIS A 99 8.51 13.69 -13.85
C HIS A 99 7.96 15.05 -14.28
N TRP A 100 8.79 16.09 -14.27
CA TRP A 100 8.32 17.46 -14.53
C TRP A 100 7.61 17.64 -15.88
N PRO A 101 8.08 17.06 -17.01
CA PRO A 101 7.38 17.20 -18.29
C PRO A 101 5.94 16.71 -18.26
N GLY A 102 5.67 15.61 -17.53
CA GLY A 102 4.31 15.08 -17.38
C GLY A 102 3.42 15.95 -16.50
N VAL A 103 3.95 16.50 -15.41
CA VAL A 103 3.22 17.46 -14.57
C VAL A 103 2.82 18.71 -15.39
N GLN A 104 3.78 19.28 -16.13
CA GLN A 104 3.55 20.43 -16.99
C GLN A 104 2.57 20.14 -18.12
N LYS A 105 2.62 18.94 -18.69
CA LYS A 105 1.65 18.48 -19.70
C LYS A 105 0.23 18.40 -19.11
N LEU A 106 0.09 17.80 -17.92
CA LEU A 106 -1.20 17.74 -17.21
C LEU A 106 -1.74 19.13 -16.90
N TRP A 107 -0.87 20.04 -16.45
CA TRP A 107 -1.21 21.44 -16.21
C TRP A 107 -1.76 22.12 -17.46
N ASN A 108 -1.07 22.01 -18.58
CA ASN A 108 -1.47 22.63 -19.82
C ASN A 108 -2.83 22.11 -20.31
N LEU A 109 -3.08 20.79 -20.22
CA LEU A 109 -4.37 20.22 -20.60
C LEU A 109 -5.52 20.76 -19.74
N CYS A 110 -5.31 20.89 -18.42
CA CYS A 110 -6.29 21.48 -17.52
C CYS A 110 -6.50 22.99 -17.83
N LEU A 111 -5.45 23.71 -18.18
CA LEU A 111 -5.52 25.12 -18.56
C LEU A 111 -6.26 25.32 -19.90
N GLU A 112 -5.97 24.50 -20.90
CA GLU A 112 -6.63 24.49 -22.20
C GLU A 112 -8.13 24.19 -22.09
N ASN A 113 -8.54 23.40 -21.10
CA ASN A 113 -9.95 23.13 -20.79
C ASN A 113 -10.63 24.24 -19.95
N ASP A 114 -9.96 25.39 -19.78
CA ASP A 114 -10.45 26.51 -18.96
C ASP A 114 -10.78 26.12 -17.50
N ASP A 115 -10.05 25.17 -16.92
CA ASP A 115 -10.24 24.71 -15.53
C ASP A 115 -9.21 25.28 -14.55
N ILE A 116 -8.24 26.08 -15.05
CA ILE A 116 -7.25 26.77 -14.23
C ILE A 116 -7.41 28.28 -14.40
N TYR A 117 -7.45 29.02 -13.29
CA TYR A 117 -7.51 30.48 -13.29
C TYR A 117 -6.70 31.08 -12.12
N LYS A 118 -6.25 32.32 -12.27
CA LYS A 118 -5.44 33.00 -11.25
C LYS A 118 -6.34 33.85 -10.35
N LYS A 119 -6.11 33.80 -9.03
CA LYS A 119 -6.92 34.51 -8.04
C LYS A 119 -6.09 34.93 -6.83
N ALA A 120 -6.24 36.17 -6.39
CA ALA A 120 -5.78 36.58 -5.07
C ALA A 120 -6.60 35.86 -3.99
N TYR A 121 -5.93 35.23 -3.05
CA TYR A 121 -6.54 34.44 -2.00
C TYR A 121 -5.96 34.79 -0.64
N GLN A 122 -6.85 34.89 0.36
CA GLN A 122 -6.48 34.94 1.76
C GLN A 122 -7.10 33.74 2.46
N GLY A 123 -6.31 32.97 3.22
CA GLY A 123 -6.82 31.77 3.88
C GLY A 123 -5.91 31.26 4.98
N LEU A 124 -6.39 30.21 5.65
CA LEU A 124 -5.70 29.51 6.73
C LEU A 124 -4.99 28.28 6.16
N TYR A 125 -3.67 28.25 6.16
CA TYR A 125 -2.88 27.18 5.60
C TYR A 125 -2.25 26.28 6.68
N CYS A 126 -2.57 25.00 6.67
CA CYS A 126 -1.93 24.03 7.53
C CYS A 126 -0.72 23.40 6.84
N VAL A 127 0.50 23.73 7.28
CA VAL A 127 1.76 23.19 6.73
C VAL A 127 1.81 21.66 6.85
N GLY A 128 1.32 21.09 7.95
CA GLY A 128 1.30 19.66 8.13
C GLY A 128 0.39 18.90 7.17
N CYS A 129 -0.78 19.47 6.82
CA CYS A 129 -1.68 18.93 5.79
C CYS A 129 -1.26 19.30 4.37
N GLU A 130 -0.36 20.27 4.21
CA GLU A 130 -0.06 20.92 2.94
C GLU A 130 -1.33 21.44 2.24
N SER A 131 -2.30 21.97 2.99
CA SER A 131 -3.59 22.41 2.44
C SER A 131 -4.18 23.60 3.19
N PHE A 132 -4.96 24.38 2.45
CA PHE A 132 -5.81 25.40 3.07
C PHE A 132 -6.93 24.74 3.86
N LYS A 133 -7.33 25.42 4.94
CA LYS A 133 -8.43 25.03 5.84
C LYS A 133 -9.46 26.13 5.89
N THR A 134 -10.71 25.75 5.95
CA THR A 134 -11.79 26.65 6.34
C THR A 134 -11.90 26.71 7.87
N GLU A 135 -12.49 27.75 8.42
CA GLU A 135 -12.71 27.85 9.86
C GLU A 135 -13.53 26.69 10.42
N VAL A 136 -14.48 26.16 9.62
CA VAL A 136 -15.31 25.00 9.98
C VAL A 136 -14.53 23.69 10.06
N GLU A 137 -13.39 23.60 9.38
CA GLU A 137 -12.50 22.43 9.42
C GLU A 137 -11.53 22.46 10.62
N LEU A 138 -11.54 23.51 11.42
CA LEU A 138 -10.69 23.63 12.60
C LEU A 138 -11.44 23.27 13.88
N GLU A 139 -10.75 22.65 14.81
CA GLU A 139 -11.19 22.38 16.16
C GLU A 139 -10.49 23.39 17.11
N GLU A 140 -11.24 24.27 17.74
CA GLU A 140 -10.70 25.31 18.63
C GLU A 140 -9.60 26.19 17.96
N GLY A 141 -9.73 26.43 16.65
CA GLY A 141 -8.74 27.19 15.86
C GLY A 141 -7.53 26.37 15.40
N LEU A 142 -7.44 25.11 15.74
CA LEU A 142 -6.33 24.23 15.41
C LEU A 142 -6.72 23.22 14.32
N CYS A 143 -5.75 22.83 13.51
CA CYS A 143 -5.91 21.71 12.59
C CYS A 143 -6.17 20.40 13.38
N PRO A 144 -7.28 19.68 13.15
CA PRO A 144 -7.63 18.49 13.92
C PRO A 144 -6.60 17.35 13.79
N ILE A 145 -5.88 17.31 12.67
CA ILE A 145 -4.86 16.27 12.38
C ILE A 145 -3.53 16.59 13.06
N HIS A 146 -3.08 17.86 12.98
CA HIS A 146 -1.74 18.25 13.42
C HIS A 146 -1.72 19.00 14.75
N LYS A 147 -2.91 19.34 15.29
CA LYS A 147 -3.10 20.08 16.55
C LYS A 147 -2.24 21.36 16.60
N LYS A 148 -2.12 22.06 15.45
CA LYS A 148 -1.38 23.30 15.27
C LYS A 148 -2.29 24.35 14.63
N GLU A 149 -2.07 25.61 14.98
CA GLU A 149 -2.73 26.75 14.35
C GLU A 149 -2.26 26.89 12.89
N PRO A 150 -3.19 27.03 11.92
CA PRO A 150 -2.82 27.30 10.53
C PRO A 150 -2.26 28.71 10.35
N GLU A 151 -1.36 28.86 9.41
CA GLU A 151 -0.81 30.16 9.02
C GLU A 151 -1.83 30.98 8.22
N LYS A 152 -1.95 32.29 8.51
CA LYS A 152 -2.70 33.22 7.66
C LYS A 152 -1.87 33.56 6.43
N VAL A 153 -2.37 33.27 5.26
CA VAL A 153 -1.69 33.45 3.98
C VAL A 153 -2.47 34.37 3.10
N SER A 154 -1.78 35.30 2.43
CA SER A 154 -2.33 36.16 1.38
C SER A 154 -1.42 36.08 0.16
N GLU A 155 -1.88 35.40 -0.89
CA GLU A 155 -1.12 35.12 -2.11
C GLU A 155 -2.02 35.23 -3.33
N GLU A 156 -1.42 35.49 -4.50
CA GLU A 156 -2.08 35.29 -5.78
C GLU A 156 -1.63 33.92 -6.34
N ASN A 157 -2.54 32.97 -6.40
CA ASN A 157 -2.25 31.61 -6.84
C ASN A 157 -3.16 31.20 -8.00
N TYR A 158 -2.75 30.14 -8.70
CA TYR A 158 -3.62 29.44 -9.63
C TYR A 158 -4.56 28.52 -8.87
N PHE A 159 -5.82 28.49 -9.31
CA PHE A 159 -6.90 27.66 -8.77
C PHE A 159 -7.41 26.70 -9.83
N PHE A 160 -7.77 25.50 -9.40
CA PHE A 160 -8.45 24.51 -10.22
C PHE A 160 -9.96 24.55 -9.94
N LYS A 161 -10.78 24.59 -11.00
CA LYS A 161 -12.24 24.64 -10.93
C LYS A 161 -12.85 23.29 -10.53
N LEU A 162 -12.53 22.80 -9.32
CA LEU A 162 -13.02 21.53 -8.81
C LEU A 162 -14.55 21.47 -8.75
N SER A 163 -15.20 22.61 -8.44
CA SER A 163 -16.65 22.73 -8.36
C SER A 163 -17.39 22.28 -9.63
N ARG A 164 -16.77 22.42 -10.82
CA ARG A 164 -17.33 21.96 -12.11
C ARG A 164 -17.51 20.44 -12.17
N TYR A 165 -16.73 19.70 -11.41
CA TYR A 165 -16.66 18.24 -11.50
C TYR A 165 -17.58 17.51 -10.51
N GLN A 166 -18.29 18.23 -9.63
CA GLN A 166 -19.11 17.66 -8.57
C GLN A 166 -20.07 16.56 -9.09
N THR A 167 -20.87 16.85 -10.09
CA THR A 167 -21.85 15.90 -10.65
C THR A 167 -21.16 14.72 -11.32
N SER A 168 -20.07 14.96 -12.05
CA SER A 168 -19.30 13.90 -12.72
C SER A 168 -18.65 12.97 -11.71
N LEU A 169 -18.07 13.49 -10.64
CA LEU A 169 -17.45 12.71 -9.57
C LEU A 169 -18.49 11.84 -8.83
N ILE A 170 -19.65 12.38 -8.49
CA ILE A 170 -20.74 11.59 -7.91
C ILE A 170 -21.08 10.42 -8.83
N ARG A 171 -21.31 10.69 -10.11
CA ARG A 171 -21.69 9.67 -11.10
C ARG A 171 -20.64 8.57 -11.21
N ILE A 172 -19.34 8.90 -11.39
CA ILE A 172 -18.30 7.89 -11.58
C ILE A 172 -18.10 6.99 -10.36
N ILE A 173 -18.32 7.56 -9.15
CA ILE A 173 -18.20 6.78 -7.90
C ILE A 173 -19.47 5.94 -7.68
N GLU A 174 -20.66 6.48 -7.91
CA GLU A 174 -21.92 5.74 -7.72
C GLU A 174 -22.08 4.59 -8.73
N THR A 175 -21.60 4.77 -9.96
CA THR A 175 -21.63 3.74 -11.02
C THR A 175 -20.43 2.78 -10.96
N ASN A 176 -19.50 2.94 -9.99
CA ASN A 176 -18.25 2.19 -9.90
C ASN A 176 -17.36 2.28 -11.16
N GLN A 177 -17.47 3.35 -11.96
CA GLN A 177 -16.48 3.67 -12.98
C GLN A 177 -15.12 3.95 -12.32
N LEU A 178 -15.14 4.55 -11.14
CA LEU A 178 -14.05 4.58 -10.17
C LEU A 178 -14.52 3.83 -8.91
N LYS A 179 -14.01 2.63 -8.68
CA LYS A 179 -14.41 1.82 -7.53
C LYS A 179 -13.56 2.17 -6.31
N ILE A 180 -14.19 2.64 -5.24
CA ILE A 180 -13.54 2.95 -3.96
C ILE A 180 -13.85 1.84 -2.95
N ILE A 181 -12.83 1.32 -2.30
CA ILE A 181 -12.89 0.21 -1.36
C ILE A 181 -12.13 0.60 -0.08
N PRO A 182 -12.69 0.32 1.10
CA PRO A 182 -14.01 -0.26 1.44
C PRO A 182 -15.17 0.73 1.29
N ASP A 183 -16.41 0.24 1.43
CA ASP A 183 -17.60 1.07 1.19
C ASP A 183 -17.72 2.28 2.14
N ASN A 184 -17.30 2.15 3.40
CA ASN A 184 -17.27 3.30 4.33
C ASN A 184 -16.41 4.45 3.79
N LYS A 185 -15.30 4.17 3.10
CA LYS A 185 -14.44 5.19 2.47
C LYS A 185 -15.06 5.77 1.20
N ARG A 186 -15.79 4.95 0.46
CA ARG A 186 -16.62 5.39 -0.67
C ARG A 186 -17.70 6.37 -0.19
N GLN A 187 -18.41 6.07 0.90
CA GLN A 187 -19.42 6.94 1.48
C GLN A 187 -18.83 8.25 2.03
N GLU A 188 -17.63 8.18 2.63
CA GLU A 188 -16.88 9.36 3.07
C GLU A 188 -16.60 10.31 1.91
N ALA A 189 -16.09 9.81 0.77
CA ALA A 189 -15.83 10.59 -0.42
C ALA A 189 -17.12 11.18 -1.01
N LEU A 190 -18.19 10.38 -1.16
CA LEU A 190 -19.49 10.85 -1.65
C LEU A 190 -20.09 11.92 -0.75
N SER A 191 -20.01 11.75 0.57
CA SER A 191 -20.51 12.73 1.55
C SER A 191 -19.75 14.05 1.44
N PHE A 192 -18.43 14.00 1.26
CA PHE A 192 -17.61 15.17 1.04
C PHE A 192 -18.05 15.93 -0.24
N ILE A 193 -18.19 15.20 -1.36
CA ILE A 193 -18.57 15.79 -2.64
C ILE A 193 -19.99 16.41 -2.58
N LYS A 194 -20.95 15.71 -1.95
CA LYS A 194 -22.36 16.13 -1.86
C LYS A 194 -22.58 17.38 -0.98
N ARG A 195 -21.63 17.72 -0.10
CA ARG A 195 -21.67 18.97 0.68
C ARG A 195 -21.39 20.23 -0.16
N GLY A 196 -20.89 20.06 -1.38
CA GLY A 196 -20.45 21.11 -2.28
C GLY A 196 -18.92 21.14 -2.39
N LEU A 197 -18.44 21.15 -3.63
CA LEU A 197 -17.02 21.26 -3.92
C LEU A 197 -16.66 22.73 -4.18
N GLU A 198 -15.57 23.16 -3.58
CA GLU A 198 -14.98 24.48 -3.81
C GLU A 198 -13.70 24.34 -4.64
N ASP A 199 -13.42 25.35 -5.45
CA ASP A 199 -12.19 25.45 -6.20
C ASP A 199 -11.00 25.57 -5.25
N PHE A 200 -9.89 24.91 -5.56
CA PHE A 200 -8.73 24.87 -4.67
C PHE A 200 -7.46 25.38 -5.35
N SER A 201 -6.56 25.95 -4.55
CA SER A 201 -5.29 26.48 -5.02
C SER A 201 -4.34 25.34 -5.41
N ILE A 202 -3.84 25.40 -6.64
CA ILE A 202 -2.93 24.42 -7.27
C ILE A 202 -1.52 24.99 -7.53
N SER A 203 -1.21 26.15 -7.01
CA SER A 203 0.15 26.71 -7.05
C SER A 203 0.54 27.40 -5.75
N ARG A 204 1.83 27.71 -5.65
CA ARG A 204 2.43 28.49 -4.56
C ARG A 204 3.48 29.43 -5.14
N SER A 205 3.65 30.61 -4.53
CA SER A 205 4.78 31.48 -4.87
C SER A 205 6.12 30.79 -4.63
N ASN A 206 7.16 31.15 -5.39
CA ASN A 206 8.51 30.62 -5.19
C ASN A 206 9.01 30.85 -3.77
N GLU A 207 8.73 32.02 -3.18
CA GLU A 207 9.08 32.33 -1.81
C GLU A 207 8.51 31.30 -0.82
N ARG A 208 7.21 30.99 -0.95
CA ARG A 208 6.53 30.04 -0.08
C ARG A 208 6.95 28.59 -0.35
N ALA A 209 7.15 28.25 -1.62
CA ALA A 209 7.63 26.93 -2.01
C ALA A 209 9.14 26.74 -1.71
N LYS A 210 9.84 27.79 -1.26
CA LYS A 210 11.31 27.76 -1.07
C LYS A 210 12.04 27.32 -2.33
N ASP A 211 11.55 27.73 -3.49
CA ASP A 211 12.04 27.36 -4.83
C ASP A 211 11.98 25.86 -5.15
N ILE A 212 11.25 25.05 -4.34
CA ILE A 212 11.10 23.62 -4.56
C ILE A 212 9.77 23.32 -5.23
N GLY A 213 9.79 22.41 -6.21
CA GLY A 213 8.61 21.98 -6.96
C GLY A 213 8.70 22.28 -8.43
N VAL A 214 7.72 21.74 -9.16
CA VAL A 214 7.63 21.87 -10.62
C VAL A 214 7.25 23.29 -10.98
N SER A 215 8.03 23.93 -11.87
CA SER A 215 7.71 25.27 -12.37
C SER A 215 6.47 25.25 -13.25
N ILE A 216 5.62 26.27 -13.10
CA ILE A 216 4.39 26.41 -13.89
C ILE A 216 4.73 26.88 -15.30
N PRO A 217 4.18 26.25 -16.34
CA PRO A 217 4.37 26.74 -17.71
C PRO A 217 3.93 28.19 -17.89
N GLY A 218 4.84 29.04 -18.33
CA GLY A 218 4.56 30.46 -18.59
C GLY A 218 4.53 31.38 -17.36
N ASP A 219 4.84 30.86 -16.16
CA ASP A 219 4.93 31.68 -14.95
C ASP A 219 6.04 31.17 -14.01
N ASP A 220 7.23 31.73 -14.17
CA ASP A 220 8.42 31.35 -13.39
C ASP A 220 8.35 31.83 -11.94
N SER A 221 7.35 32.62 -11.55
CA SER A 221 7.16 33.10 -10.18
C SER A 221 6.44 32.11 -9.26
N GLN A 222 5.94 31.00 -9.83
CA GLN A 222 5.09 30.04 -9.15
C GLN A 222 5.57 28.58 -9.33
N LYS A 223 5.31 27.76 -8.34
CA LYS A 223 5.49 26.28 -8.38
C LYS A 223 4.14 25.58 -8.30
N ALA A 224 4.04 24.43 -8.92
CA ALA A 224 2.87 23.57 -8.80
C ALA A 224 2.68 23.15 -7.33
N TYR A 225 1.42 23.09 -6.91
CA TYR A 225 1.05 22.58 -5.60
C TYR A 225 1.41 21.10 -5.47
N VAL A 226 1.94 20.74 -4.31
CA VAL A 226 2.47 19.40 -4.05
C VAL A 226 1.52 18.23 -4.43
N TRP A 227 0.22 18.37 -4.21
CA TRP A 227 -0.74 17.32 -4.59
C TRP A 227 -1.09 17.31 -6.09
N PHE A 228 -0.97 18.44 -6.80
CA PHE A 228 -1.08 18.45 -8.26
C PHE A 228 0.13 17.75 -8.89
N ASP A 229 1.26 17.89 -8.27
CA ASP A 229 2.54 17.28 -8.64
C ASP A 229 2.60 15.80 -8.25
N ALA A 230 2.47 15.47 -6.97
CA ALA A 230 2.65 14.12 -6.44
C ALA A 230 1.68 13.08 -7.06
N LEU A 231 0.43 13.46 -7.33
CA LEU A 231 -0.55 12.56 -7.97
C LEU A 231 -0.17 12.23 -9.43
N ALA A 232 0.55 13.11 -10.12
CA ALA A 232 1.03 12.84 -11.46
C ALA A 232 2.14 11.78 -11.50
N ILE A 233 2.81 11.48 -10.37
CA ILE A 233 3.83 10.42 -10.25
C ILE A 233 3.30 9.07 -10.75
N TYR A 234 2.03 8.77 -10.51
CA TYR A 234 1.39 7.55 -10.98
C TYR A 234 1.39 7.38 -12.52
N MET A 235 1.45 8.47 -13.25
CA MET A 235 1.54 8.45 -14.71
C MET A 235 2.97 8.68 -15.20
N THR A 236 3.69 9.62 -14.60
CA THR A 236 5.04 9.97 -15.06
C THR A 236 6.05 8.85 -14.85
N GLY A 237 5.89 8.06 -13.78
CA GLY A 237 6.73 6.89 -13.53
C GLY A 237 6.61 5.79 -14.58
N ILE A 238 5.53 5.77 -15.34
CA ILE A 238 5.33 4.86 -16.49
C ILE A 238 5.44 5.57 -17.85
N GLY A 239 5.94 6.83 -17.87
CA GLY A 239 6.34 7.51 -19.10
C GLY A 239 5.45 8.66 -19.57
N TYR A 240 4.38 9.03 -18.86
CA TYR A 240 3.55 10.18 -19.23
C TYR A 240 4.38 11.46 -19.36
N GLY A 241 4.32 12.08 -20.54
CA GLY A 241 5.10 13.26 -20.88
C GLY A 241 6.52 12.98 -21.39
N THR A 242 6.98 11.73 -21.40
CA THR A 242 8.33 11.37 -21.85
C THR A 242 8.38 10.11 -22.73
N ASP A 243 7.61 9.07 -22.41
CA ASP A 243 7.49 7.81 -23.13
C ASP A 243 6.00 7.44 -23.24
N GLU A 244 5.33 8.04 -24.20
CA GLU A 244 3.88 7.90 -24.38
C GLU A 244 3.45 6.47 -24.76
N GLU A 245 4.34 5.66 -25.37
CA GLU A 245 4.05 4.27 -25.71
C GLU A 245 3.95 3.43 -24.44
N LYS A 246 4.95 3.52 -23.57
CA LYS A 246 4.94 2.83 -22.28
C LYS A 246 3.78 3.29 -21.40
N TRP A 247 3.49 4.61 -21.37
CA TRP A 247 2.35 5.12 -20.64
C TRP A 247 1.03 4.54 -21.14
N LYS A 248 0.77 4.52 -22.45
CA LYS A 248 -0.46 3.95 -23.02
C LYS A 248 -0.57 2.44 -22.81
N GLU A 249 0.56 1.75 -22.68
CA GLU A 249 0.61 0.32 -22.44
C GLU A 249 0.11 -0.05 -21.03
N TRP A 250 0.38 0.79 -20.02
CA TRP A 250 0.09 0.52 -18.62
C TRP A 250 -1.05 1.36 -18.02
N TRP A 251 -1.27 2.58 -18.50
CA TRP A 251 -2.35 3.41 -17.98
C TRP A 251 -3.70 3.03 -18.59
N PRO A 252 -4.81 3.01 -17.82
CA PRO A 252 -4.95 3.46 -16.44
C PRO A 252 -4.52 2.40 -15.42
N ALA A 253 -4.17 2.88 -14.20
CA ALA A 253 -3.88 2.00 -13.08
C ALA A 253 -5.10 1.13 -12.74
N ASP A 254 -4.84 -0.17 -12.51
CA ASP A 254 -5.88 -1.12 -12.07
C ASP A 254 -6.20 -0.92 -10.60
N LEU A 255 -5.19 -0.54 -9.81
CA LEU A 255 -5.34 -0.38 -8.37
C LEU A 255 -4.39 0.67 -7.80
N HIS A 256 -4.93 1.70 -7.16
CA HIS A 256 -4.22 2.54 -6.21
C HIS A 256 -4.45 2.02 -4.79
N ILE A 257 -3.39 1.78 -4.01
CA ILE A 257 -3.48 1.41 -2.59
C ILE A 257 -2.97 2.59 -1.78
N ILE A 258 -3.78 3.07 -0.83
CA ILE A 258 -3.49 4.31 -0.11
C ILE A 258 -3.99 4.27 1.34
N GLY A 259 -3.37 5.08 2.20
CA GLY A 259 -3.87 5.36 3.54
C GLY A 259 -5.13 6.23 3.55
N LYS A 260 -5.92 6.12 4.61
CA LYS A 260 -7.22 6.80 4.75
C LYS A 260 -7.14 8.35 4.78
N ASP A 261 -6.02 8.91 5.19
CA ASP A 261 -5.81 10.36 5.31
C ASP A 261 -5.70 11.06 3.96
N ILE A 262 -5.36 10.33 2.91
CA ILE A 262 -5.23 10.85 1.55
C ILE A 262 -6.40 10.45 0.63
N ASN A 263 -7.50 9.92 1.21
CA ASN A 263 -8.70 9.56 0.46
C ASN A 263 -9.22 10.71 -0.42
N ARG A 264 -9.36 11.92 0.14
CA ARG A 264 -9.86 13.10 -0.60
C ARG A 264 -9.04 13.40 -1.87
N PHE A 265 -7.72 13.28 -1.78
CA PHE A 265 -6.84 13.57 -2.92
C PHE A 265 -7.00 12.55 -4.05
N HIS A 266 -7.13 11.27 -3.71
CA HIS A 266 -7.23 10.20 -4.70
C HIS A 266 -8.65 9.96 -5.22
N SER A 267 -9.67 10.17 -4.37
CA SER A 267 -11.07 9.91 -4.74
C SER A 267 -11.78 11.13 -5.31
N VAL A 268 -11.24 12.35 -5.13
CA VAL A 268 -11.89 13.59 -5.57
C VAL A 268 -10.99 14.44 -6.46
N TYR A 269 -9.81 14.87 -5.96
CA TYR A 269 -8.95 15.80 -6.70
C TYR A 269 -8.33 15.14 -7.92
N TRP A 270 -7.74 13.96 -7.75
CA TRP A 270 -7.10 13.21 -8.83
C TRP A 270 -8.05 12.89 -9.99
N PRO A 271 -9.23 12.28 -9.76
CA PRO A 271 -10.19 12.04 -10.82
C PRO A 271 -10.67 13.33 -11.50
N ALA A 272 -10.84 14.43 -10.76
CA ALA A 272 -11.24 15.71 -11.35
C ALA A 272 -10.17 16.26 -12.30
N MET A 273 -8.89 16.20 -11.91
CA MET A 273 -7.78 16.64 -12.77
C MET A 273 -7.67 15.76 -14.03
N LEU A 274 -7.84 14.45 -13.90
CA LEU A 274 -7.85 13.53 -15.04
C LEU A 274 -9.04 13.79 -15.97
N LEU A 275 -10.24 14.03 -15.44
CA LEU A 275 -11.41 14.40 -16.23
C LEU A 275 -11.19 15.71 -16.98
N SER A 276 -10.59 16.71 -16.33
CA SER A 276 -10.22 17.98 -16.93
C SER A 276 -9.25 17.80 -18.09
N ALA A 277 -8.25 16.97 -17.90
CA ALA A 277 -7.25 16.69 -18.93
C ALA A 277 -7.73 15.71 -20.02
N GLY A 278 -8.96 15.19 -19.94
CA GLY A 278 -9.48 14.19 -20.88
C GLY A 278 -8.76 12.85 -20.81
N LEU A 279 -8.18 12.51 -19.65
CA LEU A 279 -7.39 11.29 -19.43
C LEU A 279 -8.21 10.18 -18.78
N PRO A 280 -7.89 8.90 -19.04
CA PRO A 280 -8.56 7.76 -18.37
C PRO A 280 -8.36 7.77 -16.86
N LEU A 281 -9.42 7.37 -16.14
CA LEU A 281 -9.42 7.25 -14.68
C LEU A 281 -8.78 5.94 -14.22
N PRO A 282 -8.13 5.87 -13.05
CA PRO A 282 -7.79 4.61 -12.41
C PRO A 282 -9.05 3.79 -12.15
N LYS A 283 -8.93 2.45 -12.18
CA LYS A 283 -10.11 1.58 -12.07
C LYS A 283 -10.58 1.44 -10.62
N GLN A 284 -9.63 1.31 -9.68
CA GLN A 284 -9.95 1.05 -8.28
C GLN A 284 -9.00 1.81 -7.34
N ILE A 285 -9.53 2.17 -6.17
CA ILE A 285 -8.77 2.72 -5.04
C ILE A 285 -9.07 1.86 -3.81
N LEU A 286 -8.05 1.21 -3.28
CA LEU A 286 -8.08 0.50 -2.00
C LEU A 286 -7.55 1.42 -0.91
N ILE A 287 -8.37 1.67 0.11
CA ILE A 287 -8.06 2.61 1.19
C ILE A 287 -8.01 1.84 2.50
N HIS A 288 -6.83 1.74 3.08
CA HIS A 288 -6.63 1.07 4.36
C HIS A 288 -6.65 2.03 5.55
N GLY A 289 -6.97 1.50 6.74
CA GLY A 289 -6.85 2.19 8.03
C GLY A 289 -5.38 2.38 8.45
N PHE A 290 -5.18 3.04 9.57
CA PHE A 290 -3.84 3.19 10.16
C PHE A 290 -3.46 1.99 11.02
N VAL A 291 -2.18 1.67 11.00
CA VAL A 291 -1.56 0.88 12.07
C VAL A 291 -1.03 1.87 13.09
N ASN A 292 -1.58 1.81 14.30
CA ASN A 292 -1.27 2.70 15.41
C ASN A 292 -0.43 1.99 16.48
N ALA A 293 0.14 2.74 17.40
CA ALA A 293 0.63 2.23 18.66
C ALA A 293 -0.57 1.90 19.60
N LYS A 294 -0.29 1.29 20.74
CA LYS A 294 -1.30 0.91 21.74
C LYS A 294 -2.20 2.08 22.13
N GLY A 295 -3.52 1.83 22.16
CA GLY A 295 -4.52 2.82 22.55
C GLY A 295 -4.89 3.81 21.44
N GLY A 296 -4.64 3.47 20.18
CA GLY A 296 -4.98 4.32 19.04
C GLY A 296 -4.01 5.48 18.81
N GLU A 297 -2.89 5.51 19.53
CA GLU A 297 -1.88 6.56 19.36
C GLU A 297 -1.15 6.40 18.04
N LYS A 298 -0.94 7.51 17.33
CA LYS A 298 -0.13 7.47 16.09
C LYS A 298 1.31 7.11 16.40
N PHE A 299 1.93 6.31 15.53
CA PHE A 299 3.37 6.14 15.57
C PHE A 299 4.08 7.47 15.42
N SER A 300 4.98 7.75 16.36
CA SER A 300 5.76 8.99 16.42
C SER A 300 7.18 8.70 16.90
N LYS A 301 8.16 9.14 16.09
CA LYS A 301 9.57 9.00 16.48
C LYS A 301 9.92 9.80 17.72
N SER A 302 9.29 10.97 17.91
CA SER A 302 9.52 11.81 19.08
C SER A 302 8.99 11.17 20.36
N LEU A 303 8.01 10.25 20.28
CA LEU A 303 7.50 9.48 21.41
C LEU A 303 8.22 8.13 21.58
N GLY A 304 9.12 7.75 20.65
CA GLY A 304 9.84 6.48 20.71
C GLY A 304 8.94 5.24 20.54
N ASN A 305 7.70 5.41 20.04
CA ASN A 305 6.71 4.33 19.87
C ASN A 305 6.57 3.83 18.43
N ALA A 306 7.48 4.20 17.53
CA ALA A 306 7.44 3.90 16.10
C ALA A 306 8.57 2.91 15.72
N PRO A 307 8.38 1.58 15.83
CA PRO A 307 9.41 0.60 15.49
C PRO A 307 9.84 0.73 14.03
N GLU A 308 11.14 0.71 13.76
CA GLU A 308 11.67 0.64 12.40
C GLU A 308 11.47 -0.79 11.85
N PRO A 309 11.07 -0.97 10.58
CA PRO A 309 10.87 -2.29 9.99
C PRO A 309 12.09 -3.21 10.15
N LYS A 310 13.30 -2.65 10.00
CA LYS A 310 14.56 -3.39 10.13
C LYS A 310 14.72 -4.08 11.48
N GLU A 311 14.46 -3.36 12.56
CA GLU A 311 14.59 -3.89 13.93
C GLU A 311 13.64 -5.06 14.20
N VAL A 312 12.42 -4.94 13.69
CA VAL A 312 11.39 -5.98 13.86
C VAL A 312 11.72 -7.21 13.01
N ILE A 313 12.21 -7.00 11.77
CA ILE A 313 12.64 -8.09 10.87
C ILE A 313 13.85 -8.84 11.44
N GLU A 314 14.85 -8.13 11.97
CA GLU A 314 16.03 -8.74 12.57
C GLU A 314 15.68 -9.62 13.78
N LYS A 315 14.67 -9.25 14.56
CA LYS A 315 14.24 -9.99 15.74
C LYS A 315 13.34 -11.19 15.40
N TYR A 316 12.39 -11.03 14.48
CA TYR A 316 11.29 -11.99 14.29
C TYR A 316 11.25 -12.63 12.88
N GLY A 317 12.04 -12.11 11.96
CA GLY A 317 11.95 -12.48 10.54
C GLY A 317 10.92 -11.65 9.78
N LEU A 318 11.01 -11.68 8.46
CA LEU A 318 10.15 -10.90 7.58
C LEU A 318 8.71 -11.44 7.50
N GLU A 319 8.57 -12.74 7.24
CA GLU A 319 7.25 -13.31 6.97
C GLU A 319 6.29 -13.33 8.17
N PRO A 320 6.74 -13.45 9.43
CA PRO A 320 5.87 -13.24 10.58
C PRO A 320 5.24 -11.84 10.63
N ILE A 321 6.00 -10.79 10.29
CA ILE A 321 5.48 -9.43 10.24
C ILE A 321 4.46 -9.28 9.11
N ARG A 322 4.79 -9.83 7.94
CA ARG A 322 3.90 -9.87 6.78
C ARG A 322 2.60 -10.60 7.11
N TYR A 323 2.69 -11.76 7.77
CA TYR A 323 1.52 -12.50 8.26
C TYR A 323 0.66 -11.66 9.19
N TYR A 324 1.27 -11.05 10.20
CA TYR A 324 0.55 -10.23 11.17
C TYR A 324 -0.20 -9.08 10.49
N MET A 325 0.47 -8.31 9.65
CA MET A 325 -0.12 -7.17 8.95
C MET A 325 -1.30 -7.59 8.05
N LEU A 326 -1.18 -8.70 7.34
CA LEU A 326 -2.24 -9.18 6.43
C LEU A 326 -3.37 -9.93 7.14
N SER A 327 -3.11 -10.58 8.28
CA SER A 327 -4.10 -11.39 9.00
C SER A 327 -4.85 -10.62 10.09
N GLN A 328 -4.17 -9.69 10.78
CA GLN A 328 -4.74 -9.00 11.93
C GLN A 328 -5.28 -7.60 11.61
N VAL A 329 -4.78 -6.96 10.54
CA VAL A 329 -5.18 -5.59 10.19
C VAL A 329 -6.31 -5.63 9.15
N PRO A 330 -7.56 -5.27 9.53
CA PRO A 330 -8.66 -5.18 8.57
C PRO A 330 -8.49 -3.94 7.67
N ILE A 331 -9.06 -4.00 6.46
CA ILE A 331 -8.95 -2.88 5.49
C ILE A 331 -9.82 -1.67 5.85
N ASP A 332 -10.89 -1.86 6.61
CA ASP A 332 -11.95 -0.87 6.85
C ASP A 332 -11.81 -0.08 8.16
N SER A 333 -10.83 -0.42 8.99
CA SER A 333 -10.61 0.19 10.30
C SER A 333 -9.13 0.31 10.67
N ASP A 334 -8.86 1.11 11.69
CA ASP A 334 -7.54 1.21 12.29
C ASP A 334 -7.24 -0.02 13.15
N HIS A 335 -5.96 -0.30 13.35
CA HIS A 335 -5.51 -1.42 14.17
C HIS A 335 -4.32 -1.01 15.04
N ASP A 336 -4.33 -1.43 16.30
CA ASP A 336 -3.22 -1.21 17.21
C ASP A 336 -2.19 -2.33 17.10
N PHE A 337 -0.95 -1.98 16.79
CA PHE A 337 0.18 -2.91 16.85
C PHE A 337 0.83 -2.87 18.21
N THR A 338 0.95 -4.04 18.84
CA THR A 338 1.79 -4.23 20.04
C THR A 338 2.64 -5.49 19.87
N PHE A 339 3.83 -5.49 20.48
CA PHE A 339 4.71 -6.66 20.43
C PHE A 339 4.10 -7.86 21.15
N GLU A 340 3.39 -7.63 22.26
CA GLU A 340 2.70 -8.71 22.99
C GLU A 340 1.68 -9.41 22.09
N ARG A 341 0.83 -8.65 21.40
CA ARG A 341 -0.15 -9.24 20.47
C ARG A 341 0.52 -9.89 19.27
N PHE A 342 1.59 -9.32 18.77
CA PHE A 342 2.36 -9.91 17.69
C PHE A 342 2.95 -11.26 18.10
N GLU A 343 3.58 -11.36 19.27
CA GLU A 343 4.18 -12.61 19.78
C GLU A 343 3.12 -13.69 20.09
N GLU A 344 1.94 -13.29 20.59
CA GLU A 344 0.79 -14.20 20.75
C GLU A 344 0.38 -14.83 19.41
N VAL A 345 0.16 -14.00 18.39
CA VAL A 345 -0.25 -14.43 17.04
C VAL A 345 0.85 -15.28 16.40
N TYR A 346 2.11 -14.87 16.50
CA TYR A 346 3.24 -15.64 16.02
C TYR A 346 3.26 -17.06 16.60
N ASN A 347 3.19 -17.19 17.94
CA ASN A 347 3.24 -18.49 18.60
C ASN A 347 1.99 -19.32 18.31
N ALA A 348 0.79 -18.73 18.28
CA ALA A 348 -0.45 -19.46 18.04
C ALA A 348 -0.56 -19.97 16.60
N ASP A 349 -0.39 -19.07 15.64
CA ASP A 349 -0.72 -19.35 14.25
C ASP A 349 0.46 -19.89 13.45
N LEU A 350 1.65 -19.31 13.62
CA LEU A 350 2.83 -19.69 12.85
C LEU A 350 3.57 -20.85 13.48
N ALA A 351 3.99 -20.76 14.76
CA ALA A 351 4.78 -21.80 15.39
C ALA A 351 3.95 -23.04 15.72
N ASN A 352 2.83 -22.90 16.45
CA ASN A 352 1.98 -24.00 16.89
C ASN A 352 0.98 -24.44 15.81
N GLY A 353 0.54 -23.54 14.92
CA GLY A 353 -0.35 -23.86 13.81
C GLY A 353 0.40 -24.47 12.63
N LEU A 354 0.79 -23.62 11.67
CA LEU A 354 1.43 -24.04 10.42
C LEU A 354 2.73 -24.80 10.66
N GLY A 355 3.65 -24.27 11.46
CA GLY A 355 4.97 -24.85 11.68
C GLY A 355 4.90 -26.25 12.31
N ASN A 356 4.05 -26.44 13.31
CA ASN A 356 3.84 -27.73 13.97
C ASN A 356 3.21 -28.75 13.01
N LEU A 357 2.19 -28.37 12.23
CA LEU A 357 1.58 -29.27 11.25
C LEU A 357 2.63 -29.79 10.24
N ILE A 358 3.39 -28.86 9.65
CA ILE A 358 4.43 -29.18 8.66
C ILE A 358 5.48 -30.12 9.25
N ALA A 359 6.01 -29.83 10.44
CA ALA A 359 7.04 -30.66 11.09
C ALA A 359 6.52 -32.08 11.41
N ARG A 360 5.28 -32.18 11.92
CA ARG A 360 4.66 -33.49 12.26
C ARG A 360 4.43 -34.35 11.03
N VAL A 361 3.83 -33.77 9.96
CA VAL A 361 3.55 -34.53 8.75
C VAL A 361 4.84 -34.93 8.03
N ALA A 362 5.84 -34.04 7.96
CA ALA A 362 7.13 -34.35 7.36
C ALA A 362 7.82 -35.52 8.09
N LYS A 363 7.82 -35.48 9.45
CA LYS A 363 8.41 -36.57 10.25
C LYS A 363 7.72 -37.90 10.04
N LEU A 364 6.41 -37.95 10.00
CA LEU A 364 5.64 -39.14 9.75
C LEU A 364 5.81 -39.65 8.31
N ALA A 365 5.78 -38.76 7.32
CA ALA A 365 6.00 -39.09 5.92
C ALA A 365 7.39 -39.70 5.68
N GLU A 366 8.44 -39.14 6.31
CA GLU A 366 9.79 -39.67 6.31
C GLU A 366 9.82 -41.08 6.91
N THR A 367 9.20 -41.27 8.08
CA THR A 367 9.19 -42.58 8.79
C THR A 367 8.49 -43.69 7.98
N HIS A 368 7.45 -43.33 7.23
CA HIS A 368 6.68 -44.26 6.40
C HIS A 368 7.11 -44.30 4.93
N ASN A 369 8.23 -43.65 4.57
CA ASN A 369 8.75 -43.56 3.20
C ASN A 369 7.67 -43.09 2.19
N VAL A 370 6.92 -42.06 2.55
CA VAL A 370 5.94 -41.42 1.65
C VAL A 370 6.66 -40.56 0.64
N ILE A 371 6.35 -40.78 -0.63
CA ILE A 371 6.86 -39.97 -1.74
C ILE A 371 5.75 -39.03 -2.21
N ALA A 372 6.03 -37.76 -2.20
CA ALA A 372 5.07 -36.76 -2.66
C ALA A 372 4.86 -36.84 -4.18
N SER A 373 3.61 -37.02 -4.60
CA SER A 373 3.25 -36.91 -6.01
C SER A 373 3.17 -35.44 -6.44
N GLY A 374 3.65 -35.13 -7.65
CA GLY A 374 3.53 -33.79 -8.24
C GLY A 374 2.10 -33.47 -8.68
N ALA A 375 1.16 -33.38 -7.74
CA ALA A 375 -0.21 -33.03 -8.07
C ALA A 375 -0.29 -31.57 -8.60
N LYS A 376 -1.07 -31.36 -9.67
CA LYS A 376 -1.33 -30.01 -10.18
C LYS A 376 -2.08 -29.22 -9.12
N GLN A 377 -1.48 -28.13 -8.66
CA GLN A 377 -2.08 -27.23 -7.69
C GLN A 377 -2.90 -26.14 -8.39
N SER A 378 -3.89 -25.63 -7.69
CA SER A 378 -4.72 -24.50 -8.13
C SER A 378 -5.06 -23.61 -6.95
N LEU A 379 -5.34 -22.35 -7.23
CA LEU A 379 -5.82 -21.42 -6.21
C LEU A 379 -7.21 -21.88 -5.71
N ASP A 380 -7.39 -21.82 -4.39
CA ASP A 380 -8.66 -22.11 -3.74
C ASP A 380 -9.70 -21.04 -4.14
N PRO A 381 -10.89 -21.47 -4.64
CA PRO A 381 -11.91 -20.53 -5.08
C PRO A 381 -12.41 -19.59 -3.96
N LYS A 382 -12.53 -20.07 -2.72
CA LYS A 382 -13.01 -19.25 -1.59
C LYS A 382 -11.96 -18.24 -1.17
N MET A 383 -10.70 -18.68 -1.02
CA MET A 383 -9.58 -17.77 -0.78
C MET A 383 -9.50 -16.69 -1.87
N THR A 384 -9.64 -17.07 -3.13
CA THR A 384 -9.63 -16.16 -4.28
C THR A 384 -10.75 -15.12 -4.24
N VAL A 385 -11.95 -15.49 -3.82
CA VAL A 385 -13.08 -14.54 -3.65
C VAL A 385 -12.73 -13.47 -2.62
N HIS A 386 -12.19 -13.85 -1.47
CA HIS A 386 -11.78 -12.90 -0.44
C HIS A 386 -10.64 -12.00 -0.92
N LEU A 387 -9.62 -12.57 -1.58
CA LEU A 387 -8.48 -11.82 -2.08
C LEU A 387 -8.87 -10.81 -3.17
N LYS A 388 -9.76 -11.18 -4.10
CA LYS A 388 -10.34 -10.27 -5.11
C LYS A 388 -11.18 -9.13 -4.49
N ALA A 389 -11.69 -9.33 -3.29
CA ALA A 389 -12.38 -8.31 -2.51
C ALA A 389 -11.44 -7.53 -1.58
N TYR A 390 -10.12 -7.77 -1.67
CA TYR A 390 -9.08 -7.19 -0.81
C TYR A 390 -9.25 -7.50 0.68
N LYS A 391 -9.93 -8.58 1.02
CA LYS A 391 -10.14 -9.07 2.38
C LYS A 391 -9.03 -10.04 2.74
N PHE A 392 -7.83 -9.50 2.94
CA PHE A 392 -6.61 -10.29 3.17
C PHE A 392 -6.72 -11.19 4.40
N ASN A 393 -7.26 -10.68 5.50
CA ASN A 393 -7.50 -11.41 6.73
C ASN A 393 -8.50 -12.56 6.53
N GLU A 394 -9.59 -12.36 5.79
CA GLU A 394 -10.57 -13.42 5.51
C GLU A 394 -9.96 -14.50 4.59
N ALA A 395 -9.14 -14.11 3.62
CA ALA A 395 -8.42 -15.04 2.77
C ALA A 395 -7.43 -15.91 3.57
N LEU A 396 -6.66 -15.31 4.47
CA LEU A 396 -5.75 -16.03 5.37
C LEU A 396 -6.54 -16.90 6.37
N ASN A 397 -7.62 -16.42 6.94
CA ASN A 397 -8.48 -17.21 7.84
C ASN A 397 -9.02 -18.47 7.15
N HIS A 398 -9.34 -18.38 5.84
CA HIS A 398 -9.73 -19.56 5.07
C HIS A 398 -8.60 -20.59 4.99
N ILE A 399 -7.37 -20.15 4.68
CA ILE A 399 -6.19 -21.03 4.64
C ILE A 399 -5.91 -21.65 6.01
N TRP A 400 -5.99 -20.87 7.09
CA TRP A 400 -5.82 -21.36 8.47
C TRP A 400 -6.91 -22.35 8.87
N GLY A 401 -8.11 -22.21 8.31
CA GLY A 401 -9.18 -23.21 8.42
C GLY A 401 -8.78 -24.57 7.81
N GLU A 402 -8.08 -24.55 6.67
CA GLU A 402 -7.57 -25.80 6.05
C GLU A 402 -6.42 -26.40 6.86
N ILE A 403 -5.53 -25.60 7.44
CA ILE A 403 -4.48 -26.03 8.38
C ILE A 403 -5.11 -26.72 9.59
N THR A 404 -6.13 -26.11 10.20
CA THR A 404 -6.86 -26.68 11.35
C THR A 404 -7.53 -28.03 11.00
N LYS A 405 -8.12 -28.13 9.81
CA LYS A 405 -8.70 -29.41 9.34
C LYS A 405 -7.66 -30.50 9.14
N ALA A 406 -6.47 -30.15 8.61
CA ALA A 406 -5.38 -31.09 8.45
C ALA A 406 -4.81 -31.54 9.81
N ASP A 407 -4.65 -30.62 10.78
CA ASP A 407 -4.21 -30.96 12.13
C ASP A 407 -5.26 -31.81 12.88
N LYS A 408 -6.53 -31.53 12.72
CA LYS A 408 -7.61 -32.37 13.26
C LYS A 408 -7.55 -33.78 12.67
N LYS A 409 -7.42 -33.91 11.35
CA LYS A 409 -7.32 -35.21 10.67
C LYS A 409 -6.15 -36.03 11.19
N ILE A 410 -4.93 -35.49 11.33
CA ILE A 410 -3.78 -36.19 11.84
C ILE A 410 -3.98 -36.67 13.30
N ASN A 411 -4.71 -35.91 14.12
CA ASN A 411 -5.01 -36.25 15.51
C ASN A 411 -6.10 -37.34 15.63
N GLU A 412 -7.07 -37.38 14.73
CA GLU A 412 -8.14 -38.37 14.68
C GLU A 412 -7.66 -39.69 14.12
N GLU A 413 -6.96 -39.66 12.98
CA GLU A 413 -6.50 -40.86 12.26
C GLU A 413 -5.26 -41.53 12.90
N LYS A 414 -4.50 -40.76 13.72
CA LYS A 414 -3.31 -41.25 14.48
C LYS A 414 -2.35 -42.08 13.66
N PRO A 415 -1.83 -41.58 12.52
CA PRO A 415 -0.97 -42.38 11.62
C PRO A 415 0.30 -42.91 12.28
N TRP A 416 0.75 -42.31 13.38
CA TRP A 416 1.90 -42.81 14.16
C TRP A 416 1.66 -44.16 14.85
N GLY A 417 0.41 -44.57 15.02
CA GLY A 417 0.03 -45.86 15.60
C GLY A 417 -0.31 -46.91 14.52
N LEU A 418 -0.20 -46.57 13.25
CA LEU A 418 -0.53 -47.45 12.13
C LEU A 418 0.71 -47.89 11.39
N THR A 419 0.62 -49.04 10.69
CA THR A 419 1.68 -49.58 9.83
C THR A 419 1.15 -49.91 8.45
N GLY A 420 2.06 -50.03 7.47
CA GLY A 420 1.72 -50.47 6.10
C GLY A 420 0.92 -49.44 5.32
N ASP A 421 0.08 -49.94 4.40
CA ASP A 421 -0.59 -49.12 3.38
C ASP A 421 -1.58 -48.15 3.97
N LYS A 422 -2.25 -48.47 5.07
CA LYS A 422 -3.22 -47.55 5.71
C LYS A 422 -2.57 -46.28 6.24
N ALA A 423 -1.38 -46.37 6.86
CA ALA A 423 -0.63 -45.21 7.31
C ALA A 423 -0.20 -44.35 6.11
N LYS A 424 0.29 -45.01 5.03
CA LYS A 424 0.69 -44.29 3.81
C LYS A 424 -0.46 -43.54 3.16
N GLU A 425 -1.62 -44.16 3.01
CA GLU A 425 -2.80 -43.50 2.40
C GLU A 425 -3.20 -42.24 3.13
N ILE A 426 -3.25 -42.26 4.48
CA ILE A 426 -3.55 -41.10 5.30
C ILE A 426 -2.50 -39.97 5.11
N LEU A 427 -1.22 -40.36 5.12
CA LEU A 427 -0.12 -39.41 4.98
C LEU A 427 -0.05 -38.83 3.57
N GLU A 428 -0.31 -39.60 2.52
CA GLU A 428 -0.39 -39.09 1.15
C GLU A 428 -1.51 -38.04 0.98
N ASP A 429 -2.68 -38.27 1.62
CA ASP A 429 -3.74 -37.25 1.63
C ASP A 429 -3.32 -35.97 2.39
N LEU A 430 -2.67 -36.11 3.55
CA LEU A 430 -2.13 -34.99 4.29
C LEU A 430 -1.06 -34.24 3.51
N VAL A 431 -0.18 -34.92 2.82
CA VAL A 431 0.84 -34.33 1.92
C VAL A 431 0.19 -33.51 0.83
N LYS A 432 -0.84 -34.05 0.15
CA LYS A 432 -1.60 -33.28 -0.88
C LYS A 432 -2.25 -32.05 -0.31
N LYS A 433 -2.82 -32.11 0.90
CA LYS A 433 -3.39 -30.94 1.58
C LYS A 433 -2.34 -29.89 1.91
N ILE A 434 -1.17 -30.31 2.40
CA ILE A 434 -0.04 -29.41 2.68
C ILE A 434 0.43 -28.73 1.39
N GLN A 435 0.58 -29.46 0.30
CA GLN A 435 0.93 -28.87 -1.00
C GLN A 435 -0.11 -27.84 -1.45
N HIS A 436 -1.40 -28.14 -1.27
CA HIS A 436 -2.48 -27.19 -1.59
C HIS A 436 -2.44 -25.96 -0.70
N ILE A 437 -2.27 -26.10 0.62
CA ILE A 437 -2.11 -24.99 1.56
C ILE A 437 -0.91 -24.12 1.16
N ALA A 438 0.25 -24.74 0.92
CA ALA A 438 1.45 -24.02 0.54
C ALA A 438 1.30 -23.26 -0.78
N PHE A 439 0.63 -23.86 -1.78
CA PHE A 439 0.35 -23.19 -3.05
C PHE A 439 -0.51 -21.93 -2.84
N ASN A 440 -1.50 -21.99 -1.96
CA ASN A 440 -2.38 -20.87 -1.66
C ASN A 440 -1.76 -19.83 -0.72
N LEU A 441 -0.68 -20.19 -0.01
CA LEU A 441 0.12 -19.25 0.77
C LEU A 441 1.06 -18.37 -0.07
N GLN A 442 1.37 -18.72 -1.31
CA GLN A 442 2.34 -18.01 -2.14
C GLN A 442 2.09 -16.48 -2.23
N PRO A 443 0.86 -15.97 -2.37
CA PRO A 443 0.64 -14.53 -2.39
C PRO A 443 0.98 -13.84 -1.06
N PHE A 444 0.80 -14.56 0.05
CA PHE A 444 0.90 -14.02 1.41
C PHE A 444 2.27 -14.24 2.06
N LEU A 445 2.78 -15.45 2.01
CA LEU A 445 4.04 -15.90 2.64
C LEU A 445 4.88 -16.65 1.60
N PRO A 446 5.48 -15.94 0.62
CA PRO A 446 6.11 -16.56 -0.54
C PRO A 446 7.30 -17.48 -0.18
N GLU A 447 8.16 -17.05 0.76
CA GLU A 447 9.33 -17.85 1.16
C GLU A 447 8.93 -19.11 1.95
N THR A 448 7.95 -18.97 2.85
CA THR A 448 7.40 -20.13 3.59
C THR A 448 6.71 -21.10 2.64
N ALA A 449 5.92 -20.60 1.70
CA ALA A 449 5.27 -21.41 0.68
C ALA A 449 6.29 -22.19 -0.16
N GLU A 450 7.35 -21.52 -0.62
CA GLU A 450 8.43 -22.16 -1.38
C GLU A 450 9.13 -23.25 -0.57
N LYS A 451 9.50 -22.97 0.68
CA LYS A 451 10.13 -23.95 1.59
C LYS A 451 9.26 -25.20 1.77
N ILE A 452 7.94 -25.00 2.01
CA ILE A 452 7.00 -26.12 2.17
C ILE A 452 6.86 -26.90 0.86
N LEU A 453 6.65 -26.24 -0.28
CA LEU A 453 6.51 -26.91 -1.57
C LEU A 453 7.75 -27.71 -1.93
N LYS A 454 8.94 -27.20 -1.64
CA LYS A 454 10.21 -27.90 -1.83
C LYS A 454 10.33 -29.11 -0.90
N GLN A 455 10.01 -28.96 0.39
CA GLN A 455 10.09 -30.05 1.37
C GLN A 455 9.10 -31.19 1.06
N PHE A 456 7.92 -30.82 0.54
CA PHE A 456 6.87 -31.79 0.18
C PHE A 456 6.85 -32.10 -1.33
N SER A 457 8.03 -32.25 -1.94
CA SER A 457 8.20 -32.70 -3.32
C SER A 457 9.16 -33.89 -3.38
N GLY A 458 8.77 -34.98 -4.06
CA GLY A 458 9.59 -36.21 -4.12
C GLY A 458 9.73 -36.88 -2.75
N GLU A 459 10.96 -37.24 -2.36
CA GLU A 459 11.27 -37.83 -1.05
C GLU A 459 11.15 -36.80 0.07
N ILE A 460 10.22 -37.00 1.01
CA ILE A 460 9.95 -36.08 2.10
C ILE A 460 10.92 -36.31 3.25
N LYS A 461 11.58 -35.24 3.72
CA LYS A 461 12.50 -35.30 4.87
C LYS A 461 12.12 -34.27 5.92
N SER A 462 12.38 -34.62 7.18
CA SER A 462 12.28 -33.68 8.29
C SER A 462 13.27 -32.54 8.12
N ALA A 463 12.87 -31.34 8.50
CA ALA A 463 13.69 -30.13 8.46
C ALA A 463 13.60 -29.37 9.78
N SER A 464 14.42 -28.36 9.96
CA SER A 464 14.30 -27.41 11.07
C SER A 464 12.92 -26.75 11.07
N PRO A 465 12.38 -26.38 12.25
CA PRO A 465 11.09 -25.71 12.34
C PRO A 465 11.05 -24.45 11.46
N LEU A 466 9.96 -24.27 10.71
CA LEU A 466 9.74 -23.07 9.89
C LEU A 466 9.67 -21.80 10.75
N PHE A 467 9.03 -21.94 11.91
CA PHE A 467 8.83 -20.87 12.90
C PHE A 467 9.17 -21.44 14.30
N PRO A 468 10.37 -21.18 14.82
CA PRO A 468 10.71 -21.55 16.20
C PRO A 468 9.85 -20.71 17.18
N ARG A 469 9.50 -21.29 18.32
CA ARG A 469 8.77 -20.55 19.37
C ARG A 469 9.63 -19.42 19.92
N ILE A 470 9.01 -18.27 20.22
CA ILE A 470 9.61 -17.09 20.81
C ILE A 470 9.01 -16.79 22.18
#